data_0f98ea78236d5f8d099a16559e4982bb
#
_entry.id   0f98ea78236d5f8d099a16559e4982bb
#
_cell.length_a   1.000
_cell.length_b   1.000
_cell.length_c   1.000
_cell.angle_alpha   90.00
_cell.angle_beta   90.00
_cell.angle_gamma   90.00
#
_symmetry.space_group_name_H-M   'P 1'
#
loop_
_entity.id
_entity.type
_entity.pdbx_description
1 polymer ?
#
loop_
_entity_poly.entity_id
_entity_poly.type
_entity_poly.pdbx_seq_one_letter_code
_entity_poly.pdbx_strand_id
1 'polypeptide(L)'
;RGRRGVAIPLQDFSRDREAIQFVNNRLDRVLPDLAKTTKDRINRDLRRSLTEGQKLGLRGQDLDDYVANGISNALGKRRLGRASTIARTEGLALSQFGQDRAVAISNLNVEKEWVTSRDGLVRDTHRIADGQRIQKNGYFKIGGYNMLYPSDSSGGAPAGETINCRCTIIYH
;
A
#
# COMPACT_ATOMS: atom_id res chain seq x y z
N ARG A 1 11.45 -13.79 -19.47
CA ARG A 1 10.66 -12.68 -20.10
C ARG A 1 10.09 -11.85 -18.96
N GLY A 2 10.50 -10.57 -18.83
CA GLY A 2 9.99 -9.66 -17.80
C GLY A 2 8.50 -9.40 -18.00
N ARG A 3 7.74 -9.36 -16.90
CA ARG A 3 6.34 -8.94 -16.92
C ARG A 3 6.29 -7.46 -17.26
N ARG A 4 5.63 -7.09 -18.35
CA ARG A 4 5.40 -5.68 -18.74
C ARG A 4 3.97 -5.31 -18.35
N GLY A 5 3.83 -4.35 -17.45
CA GLY A 5 2.53 -3.78 -17.09
C GLY A 5 2.27 -2.46 -17.82
N VAL A 6 1.02 -2.02 -17.79
CA VAL A 6 0.60 -0.71 -18.27
C VAL A 6 1.11 0.37 -17.31
N ALA A 7 1.73 1.43 -17.84
CA ALA A 7 2.11 2.58 -17.03
C ALA A 7 0.85 3.37 -16.63
N ILE A 8 0.64 3.51 -15.31
CA ILE A 8 -0.46 4.32 -14.78
C ILE A 8 0.09 5.71 -14.45
N PRO A 9 -0.55 6.79 -14.91
CA PRO A 9 -0.13 8.14 -14.58
C PRO A 9 -0.10 8.36 -13.07
N LEU A 10 0.92 9.06 -12.58
CA LEU A 10 0.98 9.49 -11.19
C LEU A 10 -0.17 10.48 -10.92
N GLN A 11 -1.00 10.18 -9.91
CA GLN A 11 -2.05 11.08 -9.46
C GLN A 11 -1.64 11.68 -8.11
N ASP A 12 -1.89 12.98 -7.95
CA ASP A 12 -1.73 13.65 -6.66
C ASP A 12 -2.98 13.43 -5.80
N PHE A 13 -2.89 12.47 -4.89
CA PHE A 13 -3.95 12.16 -3.95
C PHE A 13 -3.93 13.03 -2.68
N SER A 14 -3.07 14.04 -2.58
CA SER A 14 -2.94 14.88 -1.38
C SER A 14 -4.24 15.62 -1.03
N ARG A 15 -5.11 15.86 -2.02
CA ARG A 15 -6.42 16.53 -1.90
C ARG A 15 -7.60 15.60 -2.13
N ASP A 16 -7.36 14.34 -2.46
CA ASP A 16 -8.43 13.35 -2.65
C ASP A 16 -9.03 12.98 -1.29
N ARG A 17 -10.34 13.27 -1.11
CA ARG A 17 -11.06 13.02 0.15
C ARG A 17 -11.06 11.54 0.52
N GLU A 18 -11.19 10.63 -0.44
CA GLU A 18 -11.21 9.19 -0.18
C GLU A 18 -9.83 8.70 0.23
N ALA A 19 -8.76 9.19 -0.41
CA ALA A 19 -7.40 8.87 -0.01
C ALA A 19 -7.07 9.39 1.41
N ILE A 20 -7.53 10.62 1.73
CA ILE A 20 -7.38 11.19 3.07
C ILE A 20 -8.14 10.35 4.11
N GLN A 21 -9.39 9.99 3.82
CA GLN A 21 -10.22 9.19 4.70
C GLN A 21 -9.66 7.77 4.87
N PHE A 22 -9.16 7.17 3.80
CA PHE A 22 -8.49 5.88 3.84
C PHE A 22 -7.31 5.88 4.82
N VAL A 23 -6.41 6.87 4.72
CA VAL A 23 -5.24 6.98 5.62
C VAL A 23 -5.67 7.20 7.07
N ASN A 24 -6.64 8.08 7.32
CA ASN A 24 -7.15 8.35 8.67
C ASN A 24 -7.74 7.09 9.32
N ASN A 25 -8.61 6.39 8.61
CA ASN A 25 -9.24 5.15 9.09
C ASN A 25 -8.21 4.07 9.40
N ARG A 26 -7.16 3.96 8.60
CA ARG A 26 -6.08 2.99 8.83
C ARG A 26 -5.26 3.34 10.07
N LEU A 27 -4.87 4.60 10.25
CA LEU A 27 -4.08 5.02 11.42
C LEU A 27 -4.87 4.88 12.72
N ASP A 28 -6.17 5.12 12.71
CA ASP A 28 -7.02 4.88 13.89
C ASP A 28 -7.07 3.42 14.29
N ARG A 29 -7.00 2.52 13.32
CA ARG A 29 -6.96 1.07 13.56
C ARG A 29 -5.60 0.58 14.04
N VAL A 30 -4.52 1.08 13.44
CA VAL A 30 -3.15 0.61 13.72
C VAL A 30 -2.55 1.24 14.97
N LEU A 31 -2.97 2.45 15.29
CA LEU A 31 -2.43 3.26 16.38
C LEU A 31 -3.56 3.89 17.23
N PRO A 32 -4.46 3.08 17.82
CA PRO A 32 -5.63 3.60 18.53
C PRO A 32 -5.25 4.53 19.69
N ASP A 33 -4.15 4.22 20.41
CA ASP A 33 -3.72 4.92 21.63
C ASP A 33 -2.86 6.18 21.37
N LEU A 34 -2.63 6.54 20.09
CA LEU A 34 -1.88 7.76 19.79
C LEU A 34 -2.78 8.99 19.81
N ALA A 35 -2.27 10.06 20.45
CA ALA A 35 -2.93 11.35 20.42
C ALA A 35 -3.21 11.79 18.97
N LYS A 36 -4.37 12.39 18.74
CA LYS A 36 -4.83 12.87 17.43
C LYS A 36 -3.76 13.72 16.72
N THR A 37 -3.12 14.63 17.44
CA THR A 37 -2.05 15.50 16.91
C THR A 37 -0.86 14.71 16.34
N THR A 38 -0.53 13.56 16.97
CA THR A 38 0.54 12.69 16.49
C THR A 38 0.10 11.91 15.26
N LYS A 39 -1.15 11.43 15.23
CA LYS A 39 -1.76 10.78 14.04
C LYS A 39 -1.78 11.75 12.85
N ASP A 40 -2.21 13.00 13.06
CA ASP A 40 -2.26 14.03 12.02
C ASP A 40 -0.86 14.35 11.47
N ARG A 41 0.16 14.32 12.32
CA ARG A 41 1.56 14.50 11.89
C ARG A 41 2.05 13.32 11.06
N ILE A 42 1.83 12.09 11.51
CA ILE A 42 2.16 10.87 10.75
C ILE A 42 1.48 10.89 9.39
N ASN A 43 0.19 11.21 9.34
CA ASN A 43 -0.58 11.32 8.09
C ASN A 43 0.04 12.32 7.11
N ARG A 44 0.43 13.48 7.60
CA ARG A 44 1.04 14.53 6.77
C ARG A 44 2.38 14.08 6.22
N ASP A 45 3.23 13.50 7.08
CA ASP A 45 4.57 13.09 6.70
C ASP A 45 4.51 11.86 5.77
N LEU A 46 3.59 10.91 5.99
CA LEU A 46 3.33 9.78 5.11
C LEU A 46 2.96 10.23 3.69
N ARG A 47 1.96 11.11 3.57
CA ARG A 47 1.53 11.62 2.27
C ARG A 47 2.61 12.42 1.56
N ARG A 48 3.32 13.30 2.30
CA ARG A 48 4.43 14.06 1.75
C ARG A 48 5.52 13.14 1.23
N SER A 49 5.99 12.20 2.04
CA SER A 49 7.07 11.29 1.65
C SER A 49 6.68 10.40 0.47
N LEU A 50 5.43 9.94 0.39
CA LEU A 50 4.93 9.20 -0.77
C LEU A 50 4.97 10.04 -2.04
N THR A 51 4.42 11.25 -1.99
CA THR A 51 4.39 12.15 -3.16
C THR A 51 5.80 12.53 -3.61
N GLU A 52 6.69 12.84 -2.67
CA GLU A 52 8.09 13.19 -2.95
C GLU A 52 8.86 11.99 -3.52
N GLY A 53 8.74 10.81 -2.89
CA GLY A 53 9.38 9.59 -3.35
C GLY A 53 8.94 9.17 -4.76
N GLN A 54 7.65 9.31 -5.07
CA GLN A 54 7.12 9.07 -6.40
C GLN A 54 7.66 10.07 -7.43
N LYS A 55 7.76 11.36 -7.09
CA LYS A 55 8.37 12.40 -7.96
C LYS A 55 9.85 12.11 -8.24
N LEU A 56 10.56 11.51 -7.27
CA LEU A 56 11.95 11.06 -7.43
C LEU A 56 12.05 9.76 -8.23
N GLY A 57 10.93 9.17 -8.65
CA GLY A 57 10.90 7.92 -9.40
C GLY A 57 11.12 6.66 -8.55
N LEU A 58 11.15 6.79 -7.21
CA LEU A 58 11.33 5.67 -6.30
C LEU A 58 10.15 4.70 -6.39
N ARG A 59 10.43 3.40 -6.31
CA ARG A 59 9.44 2.32 -6.41
C ARG A 59 9.83 1.15 -5.51
N GLY A 60 8.83 0.32 -5.16
CA GLY A 60 9.06 -0.88 -4.36
C GLY A 60 9.79 -0.55 -3.06
N GLN A 61 10.84 -1.30 -2.73
CA GLN A 61 11.58 -1.17 -1.47
C GLN A 61 12.18 0.23 -1.27
N ASP A 62 12.70 0.87 -2.33
CA ASP A 62 13.30 2.21 -2.22
C ASP A 62 12.26 3.27 -1.81
N LEU A 63 11.04 3.16 -2.33
CA LEU A 63 9.94 4.03 -1.92
C LEU A 63 9.51 3.75 -0.48
N ASP A 64 9.42 2.47 -0.10
CA ASP A 64 9.07 2.06 1.26
C ASP A 64 10.07 2.58 2.28
N ASP A 65 11.36 2.49 1.99
CA ASP A 65 12.43 2.97 2.86
C ASP A 65 12.43 4.51 2.95
N TYR A 66 12.17 5.21 1.85
CA TYR A 66 12.02 6.67 1.84
C TYR A 66 10.84 7.12 2.73
N VAL A 67 9.70 6.48 2.59
CA VAL A 67 8.51 6.74 3.42
C VAL A 67 8.76 6.39 4.88
N ALA A 68 9.43 5.26 5.16
CA ALA A 68 9.81 4.85 6.51
C ALA A 68 10.66 5.89 7.22
N ASN A 69 11.66 6.45 6.53
CA ASN A 69 12.51 7.52 7.05
C ASN A 69 11.72 8.79 7.35
N GLY A 70 10.78 9.16 6.48
CA GLY A 70 9.89 10.31 6.71
C GLY A 70 9.05 10.17 7.98
N ILE A 71 8.47 8.99 8.21
CA ILE A 71 7.64 8.70 9.40
C ILE A 71 8.50 8.56 10.66
N SER A 72 9.70 7.99 10.56
CA SER A 72 10.63 7.82 11.70
C SER A 72 10.96 9.15 12.36
N ASN A 73 11.09 10.20 11.57
CA ASN A 73 11.31 11.56 12.07
C ASN A 73 10.10 12.09 12.86
N ALA A 74 8.88 11.70 12.48
CA ALA A 74 7.65 12.08 13.18
C ALA A 74 7.46 11.35 14.51
N LEU A 75 7.90 10.08 14.60
CA LEU A 75 7.72 9.22 15.79
C LEU A 75 8.86 9.29 16.80
N GLY A 76 10.00 9.88 16.42
CA GLY A 76 11.22 9.94 17.23
C GLY A 76 12.03 8.64 17.24
N LYS A 77 13.33 8.75 17.42
CA LYS A 77 14.32 7.66 17.26
C LYS A 77 14.08 6.41 18.14
N ARG A 78 13.36 6.52 19.25
CA ARG A 78 13.13 5.40 20.19
C ARG A 78 12.15 4.32 19.71
N ARG A 79 11.46 4.53 18.57
CA ARG A 79 10.42 3.59 18.05
C ARG A 79 10.69 3.14 16.61
N LEU A 80 11.95 3.12 16.19
CA LEU A 80 12.34 2.87 14.81
C LEU A 80 11.78 1.56 14.22
N GLY A 81 11.82 0.44 14.96
CA GLY A 81 11.29 -0.84 14.46
C GLY A 81 9.78 -0.81 14.18
N ARG A 82 8.99 -0.23 15.09
CA ARG A 82 7.54 -0.08 14.91
C ARG A 82 7.22 0.95 13.82
N ALA A 83 8.00 2.03 13.75
CA ALA A 83 7.84 3.07 12.74
C ALA A 83 8.09 2.51 11.33
N SER A 84 9.13 1.70 11.13
CA SER A 84 9.41 1.09 9.84
C SER A 84 8.34 0.09 9.40
N THR A 85 7.81 -0.71 10.34
CA THR A 85 6.69 -1.62 10.06
C THR A 85 5.44 -0.84 9.64
N ILE A 86 5.08 0.22 10.37
CA ILE A 86 3.94 1.08 10.04
C ILE A 86 4.16 1.74 8.68
N ALA A 87 5.33 2.33 8.46
CA ALA A 87 5.65 3.01 7.20
C ALA A 87 5.55 2.07 6.00
N ARG A 88 6.15 0.88 6.10
CA ARG A 88 6.10 -0.12 5.03
C ARG A 88 4.68 -0.59 4.77
N THR A 89 3.93 -0.90 5.82
CA THR A 89 2.55 -1.40 5.68
C THR A 89 1.62 -0.33 5.13
N GLU A 90 1.65 0.87 5.71
CA GLU A 90 0.74 1.94 5.35
C GLU A 90 1.17 2.63 4.05
N GLY A 91 2.48 2.74 3.80
CA GLY A 91 3.03 3.25 2.54
C GLY A 91 2.63 2.36 1.36
N LEU A 92 2.82 1.04 1.50
CA LEU A 92 2.38 0.08 0.48
C LEU A 92 0.86 0.16 0.27
N ALA A 93 0.07 0.10 1.34
CA ALA A 93 -1.38 0.14 1.24
C ALA A 93 -1.89 1.40 0.54
N LEU A 94 -1.32 2.58 0.86
CA LEU A 94 -1.70 3.84 0.22
C LEU A 94 -1.27 3.89 -1.25
N SER A 95 -0.08 3.40 -1.57
CA SER A 95 0.40 3.31 -2.96
C SER A 95 -0.49 2.39 -3.79
N GLN A 96 -0.82 1.19 -3.29
CA GLN A 96 -1.69 0.23 -3.97
C GLN A 96 -3.13 0.74 -4.09
N PHE A 97 -3.68 1.35 -3.05
CA PHE A 97 -4.99 2.02 -3.10
C PHE A 97 -5.03 3.09 -4.19
N GLY A 98 -4.01 3.95 -4.25
CA GLY A 98 -3.92 5.00 -5.25
C GLY A 98 -3.90 4.47 -6.68
N GLN A 99 -3.11 3.42 -6.93
CA GLN A 99 -3.03 2.75 -8.23
C GLN A 99 -4.37 2.10 -8.60
N ASP A 100 -4.96 1.32 -7.70
CA ASP A 100 -6.23 0.63 -7.94
C ASP A 100 -7.36 1.63 -8.21
N ARG A 101 -7.43 2.71 -7.44
CA ARG A 101 -8.40 3.78 -7.64
C ARG A 101 -8.21 4.50 -8.97
N ALA A 102 -6.97 4.84 -9.33
CA ALA A 102 -6.67 5.50 -10.61
C ALA A 102 -7.14 4.65 -11.81
N VAL A 103 -6.93 3.33 -11.72
CA VAL A 103 -7.39 2.40 -12.75
C VAL A 103 -8.90 2.23 -12.70
N ALA A 104 -9.50 2.12 -11.52
CA ALA A 104 -10.94 1.93 -11.35
C ALA A 104 -11.75 3.08 -12.00
N ILE A 105 -11.29 4.34 -11.84
CA ILE A 105 -11.95 5.51 -12.41
C ILE A 105 -11.58 5.79 -13.88
N SER A 106 -10.57 5.09 -14.40
CA SER A 106 -10.15 5.22 -15.79
C SER A 106 -11.08 4.44 -16.74
N ASN A 107 -11.10 4.85 -18.03
CA ASN A 107 -11.78 4.10 -19.07
C ASN A 107 -10.96 2.91 -19.61
N LEU A 108 -9.84 2.57 -18.95
CA LEU A 108 -9.00 1.46 -19.36
C LEU A 108 -9.72 0.13 -19.09
N ASN A 109 -9.72 -0.75 -20.10
CA ASN A 109 -10.16 -2.13 -19.92
C ASN A 109 -8.93 -3.00 -19.68
N VAL A 110 -8.59 -3.20 -18.42
CA VAL A 110 -7.38 -3.90 -17.99
C VAL A 110 -7.69 -4.97 -16.94
N GLU A 111 -6.85 -5.98 -16.91
CA GLU A 111 -6.78 -6.93 -15.83
C GLU A 111 -5.70 -6.52 -14.82
N LYS A 112 -5.88 -6.90 -13.58
CA LYS A 112 -4.87 -6.77 -12.54
C LYS A 112 -4.34 -8.13 -12.12
N GLU A 113 -3.02 -8.24 -11.95
CA GLU A 113 -2.31 -9.46 -11.57
C GLU A 113 -1.63 -9.26 -10.21
N TRP A 114 -1.85 -10.22 -9.31
CA TRP A 114 -1.12 -10.26 -8.04
C TRP A 114 0.30 -10.75 -8.24
N VAL A 115 1.28 -9.99 -7.79
CA VAL A 115 2.70 -10.30 -7.92
C VAL A 115 3.37 -10.27 -6.57
N THR A 116 4.01 -11.37 -6.20
CA THR A 116 4.80 -11.46 -4.95
C THR A 116 6.27 -11.09 -5.20
N SER A 117 6.99 -10.77 -4.12
CA SER A 117 8.45 -10.57 -4.17
C SER A 117 9.23 -11.86 -4.44
N ARG A 118 8.59 -13.03 -4.39
CA ARG A 118 9.16 -14.36 -4.66
C ARG A 118 10.38 -14.72 -3.81
N ASP A 119 10.50 -14.15 -2.64
CA ASP A 119 11.52 -14.50 -1.66
C ASP A 119 10.98 -15.39 -0.54
N GLY A 120 11.88 -15.84 0.36
CA GLY A 120 11.53 -16.74 1.47
C GLY A 120 10.64 -16.13 2.55
N LEU A 121 10.30 -14.84 2.45
CA LEU A 121 9.46 -14.12 3.42
C LEU A 121 8.01 -13.94 2.92
N VAL A 122 7.70 -14.41 1.71
CA VAL A 122 6.33 -14.41 1.19
C VAL A 122 5.49 -15.47 1.91
N ARG A 123 4.33 -15.07 2.41
CA ARG A 123 3.36 -15.98 3.05
C ARG A 123 2.85 -17.02 2.06
N ASP A 124 2.49 -18.21 2.55
CA ASP A 124 1.97 -19.27 1.69
C ASP A 124 0.69 -18.86 0.97
N THR A 125 -0.23 -18.17 1.67
CA THR A 125 -1.48 -17.63 1.09
C THR A 125 -1.20 -16.66 -0.07
N HIS A 126 -0.18 -15.82 0.06
CA HIS A 126 0.24 -14.87 -0.98
C HIS A 126 0.99 -15.57 -2.12
N ARG A 127 1.78 -16.60 -1.80
CA ARG A 127 2.50 -17.40 -2.81
C ARG A 127 1.54 -18.14 -3.73
N ILE A 128 0.44 -18.66 -3.17
CA ILE A 128 -0.62 -19.31 -3.95
C ILE A 128 -1.30 -18.31 -4.89
N ALA A 129 -1.39 -17.05 -4.48
CA ALA A 129 -2.01 -16.00 -5.29
C ALA A 129 -1.07 -15.41 -6.36
N ASP A 130 0.24 -15.72 -6.35
CA ASP A 130 1.19 -15.16 -7.34
C ASP A 130 0.76 -15.51 -8.76
N GLY A 131 0.54 -14.50 -9.58
CA GLY A 131 0.05 -14.66 -10.95
C GLY A 131 -1.48 -14.74 -11.08
N GLN A 132 -2.26 -14.68 -9.99
CA GLN A 132 -3.71 -14.59 -10.07
C GLN A 132 -4.10 -13.31 -10.83
N ARG A 133 -4.93 -13.46 -11.88
CA ARG A 133 -5.44 -12.36 -12.70
C ARG A 133 -6.94 -12.20 -12.51
N ILE A 134 -7.38 -10.97 -12.41
CA ILE A 134 -8.78 -10.59 -12.27
C ILE A 134 -9.06 -9.29 -13.02
N GLN A 135 -10.31 -9.03 -13.33
CA GLN A 135 -10.73 -7.75 -13.90
C GLN A 135 -10.45 -6.60 -12.93
N LYS A 136 -10.24 -5.39 -13.43
CA LYS A 136 -9.84 -4.20 -12.63
C LYS A 136 -10.68 -3.96 -11.39
N ASN A 137 -11.96 -4.26 -11.42
CA ASN A 137 -12.90 -4.07 -10.30
C ASN A 137 -13.13 -5.35 -9.48
N GLY A 138 -12.42 -6.43 -9.78
CA GLY A 138 -12.52 -7.71 -9.09
C GLY A 138 -11.72 -7.76 -7.79
N TYR A 139 -11.88 -8.87 -7.06
CA TYR A 139 -11.16 -9.15 -5.82
C TYR A 139 -10.24 -10.35 -5.98
N PHE A 140 -9.02 -10.23 -5.50
CA PHE A 140 -8.14 -11.36 -5.28
C PHE A 140 -8.62 -12.21 -4.11
N LYS A 141 -8.40 -13.51 -4.18
CA LYS A 141 -8.68 -14.46 -3.09
C LYS A 141 -7.38 -14.80 -2.36
N ILE A 142 -7.20 -14.24 -1.17
CA ILE A 142 -5.97 -14.37 -0.38
C ILE A 142 -6.32 -14.94 0.99
N GLY A 143 -5.86 -16.16 1.30
CA GLY A 143 -6.12 -16.79 2.59
C GLY A 143 -7.61 -16.89 2.96
N GLY A 144 -8.49 -16.97 1.96
CA GLY A 144 -9.96 -16.99 2.17
C GLY A 144 -10.61 -15.61 2.21
N TYR A 145 -9.86 -14.52 2.15
CA TYR A 145 -10.36 -13.15 2.17
C TYR A 145 -10.40 -12.53 0.77
N ASN A 146 -11.30 -11.55 0.59
CA ASN A 146 -11.35 -10.72 -0.61
C ASN A 146 -10.48 -9.49 -0.43
N MET A 147 -9.52 -9.30 -1.31
CA MET A 147 -8.63 -8.13 -1.30
C MET A 147 -8.61 -7.47 -2.67
N LEU A 148 -8.78 -6.15 -2.73
CA LEU A 148 -8.67 -5.38 -3.98
C LEU A 148 -7.22 -5.25 -4.43
N TYR A 149 -6.30 -5.16 -3.47
CA TYR A 149 -4.86 -4.97 -3.67
C TYR A 149 -4.07 -5.46 -2.44
N PRO A 150 -2.74 -5.63 -2.53
CA PRO A 150 -1.90 -5.96 -1.39
C PRO A 150 -2.05 -4.97 -0.22
N SER A 151 -2.15 -5.51 0.99
CA SER A 151 -2.43 -4.77 2.22
C SER A 151 -3.84 -4.16 2.33
N ASP A 152 -4.77 -4.53 1.44
CA ASP A 152 -6.17 -4.18 1.58
C ASP A 152 -6.80 -4.94 2.77
N SER A 153 -7.41 -4.20 3.68
CA SER A 153 -8.16 -4.75 4.81
C SER A 153 -9.66 -4.48 4.72
N SER A 154 -10.13 -3.87 3.64
CA SER A 154 -11.55 -3.49 3.47
C SER A 154 -12.48 -4.70 3.43
N GLY A 155 -12.01 -5.83 2.87
CA GLY A 155 -12.73 -7.11 2.84
C GLY A 155 -12.57 -7.97 4.11
N GLY A 156 -12.13 -7.40 5.24
CA GLY A 156 -11.98 -8.10 6.51
C GLY A 156 -10.69 -8.91 6.65
N ALA A 157 -9.73 -8.75 5.73
CA ALA A 157 -8.44 -9.42 5.82
C ALA A 157 -7.71 -9.05 7.13
N PRO A 158 -7.24 -10.04 7.90
CA PRO A 158 -6.60 -9.81 9.20
C PRO A 158 -5.20 -9.20 9.06
N ALA A 159 -4.65 -8.73 10.18
CA ALA A 159 -3.30 -8.21 10.27
C ALA A 159 -2.24 -9.19 9.73
N GLY A 160 -2.47 -10.50 9.92
CA GLY A 160 -1.61 -11.56 9.40
C GLY A 160 -1.47 -11.56 7.88
N GLU A 161 -2.46 -11.07 7.14
CA GLU A 161 -2.41 -10.99 5.66
C GLU A 161 -1.96 -9.60 5.17
N THR A 162 -2.09 -8.56 5.99
CA THR A 162 -1.91 -7.17 5.53
C THR A 162 -0.61 -6.51 5.98
N ILE A 163 -0.15 -6.77 7.23
CA ILE A 163 1.06 -6.15 7.80
C ILE A 163 2.32 -6.68 7.12
N ASN A 164 3.28 -5.80 6.80
CA ASN A 164 4.54 -6.15 6.13
C ASN A 164 4.38 -6.93 4.82
N CYS A 165 3.27 -6.78 4.13
CA CYS A 165 3.09 -7.32 2.79
C CYS A 165 4.10 -6.67 1.83
N ARG A 166 4.65 -7.47 0.89
CA ARG A 166 5.61 -7.02 -0.13
C ARG A 166 5.16 -7.40 -1.54
N CYS A 167 3.89 -7.71 -1.67
CA CYS A 167 3.27 -7.97 -2.96
C CYS A 167 2.90 -6.65 -3.64
N THR A 168 2.71 -6.70 -4.95
CA THR A 168 2.24 -5.56 -5.76
C THR A 168 1.22 -6.02 -6.77
N ILE A 169 0.59 -5.06 -7.46
CA ILE A 169 -0.27 -5.31 -8.61
C ILE A 169 0.45 -4.87 -9.88
N ILE A 170 0.28 -5.64 -10.94
CA ILE A 170 0.61 -5.25 -12.31
C ILE A 170 -0.69 -5.24 -13.11
N TYR A 171 -0.89 -4.21 -13.92
CA TYR A 171 -2.04 -4.07 -14.82
C TYR A 171 -1.64 -4.44 -16.25
N HIS A 172 -2.53 -5.18 -16.95
CA HIS A 172 -2.34 -5.67 -18.30
C HIS A 172 -3.44 -5.19 -19.24
#